data_d7c256054ef3b2d184fe0b82c7076793
#
_entry.id   d7c256054ef3b2d184fe0b82c7076793
#
_cell.length_a   1.000
_cell.length_b   1.000
_cell.length_c   1.000
_cell.angle_alpha   90.00
_cell.angle_beta   90.00
_cell.angle_gamma   90.00
#
_symmetry.space_group_name_H-M   'P 1'
#
loop_
_entity.id
_entity.type
_entity.pdbx_description
1 polymer ?
#
loop_
_entity_poly.entity_id
_entity_poly.type
_entity_poly.pdbx_seq_one_letter_code
_entity_poly.pdbx_strand_id
1 'polypeptide(L)'
;IGGYSLQQTRSEGFVRGALLITAGSLISRILGVFYRPVAQIPLGEDGLAMVSPPNAPYMLILAISSTGLNVAVSRLVSQRLAVGDLRGARRVVRLSSTVLGIGGVIFSLLFAFAAPWMARVQGFPEATPGFLALAPAILMVTLEVSLRGLYQGMQQMRPAAMTMVIEQLGRVIIGLAGVFLLTPIALNLGAAAFNAGNTVGVFLGLVYVVYIYMRDRPMKNWTTVAPGVESWEKLSTWQLMREI
;
A
#
# COMPACT_ATOMS: atom_id res chain seq x y z
N ILE A 1 4.03 -40.49 -14.00
CA ILE A 1 5.20 -39.64 -14.36
C ILE A 1 4.77 -38.18 -14.56
N GLY A 2 3.49 -37.89 -14.87
CA GLY A 2 3.02 -36.52 -15.11
C GLY A 2 2.83 -35.62 -13.88
N GLY A 3 2.74 -36.17 -12.67
CA GLY A 3 2.49 -35.40 -11.44
C GLY A 3 3.71 -34.60 -10.94
N TYR A 4 4.90 -35.11 -11.13
CA TYR A 4 6.13 -34.44 -10.69
C TYR A 4 6.48 -33.20 -11.49
N SER A 5 6.18 -33.17 -12.80
CA SER A 5 6.47 -32.02 -13.67
C SER A 5 5.58 -30.81 -13.35
N LEU A 6 4.31 -31.02 -13.00
CA LEU A 6 3.38 -29.94 -12.66
C LEU A 6 3.68 -29.31 -11.28
N GLN A 7 4.17 -30.11 -10.32
CA GLN A 7 4.61 -29.59 -9.03
C GLN A 7 5.90 -28.77 -9.14
N GLN A 8 6.82 -29.21 -9.99
CA GLN A 8 8.10 -28.53 -10.20
C GLN A 8 7.92 -27.16 -10.87
N THR A 9 7.09 -27.06 -11.92
CA THR A 9 6.77 -25.79 -12.58
C THR A 9 6.02 -24.83 -11.67
N ARG A 10 5.21 -25.33 -10.74
CA ARG A 10 4.47 -24.52 -9.76
C ARG A 10 5.41 -23.98 -8.68
N SER A 11 6.37 -24.79 -8.22
CA SER A 11 7.39 -24.36 -7.24
C SER A 11 8.37 -23.34 -7.84
N GLU A 12 8.80 -23.51 -9.08
CA GLU A 12 9.66 -22.54 -9.76
C GLU A 12 8.96 -21.20 -9.99
N GLY A 13 7.68 -21.20 -10.33
CA GLY A 13 6.87 -19.99 -10.46
C GLY A 13 6.72 -19.24 -9.12
N PHE A 14 6.55 -19.97 -8.02
CA PHE A 14 6.45 -19.41 -6.67
C PHE A 14 7.79 -18.81 -6.23
N VAL A 15 8.89 -19.53 -6.38
CA VAL A 15 10.24 -19.05 -6.02
C VAL A 15 10.60 -17.80 -6.83
N ARG A 16 10.34 -17.81 -8.14
CA ARG A 16 10.56 -16.64 -9.00
C ARG A 16 9.71 -15.44 -8.58
N GLY A 17 8.46 -15.67 -8.16
CA GLY A 17 7.58 -14.63 -7.65
C GLY A 17 8.08 -14.04 -6.32
N ALA A 18 8.52 -14.88 -5.38
CA ALA A 18 9.10 -14.46 -4.12
C ALA A 18 10.39 -13.66 -4.33
N LEU A 19 11.27 -14.10 -5.25
CA LEU A 19 12.47 -13.36 -5.61
C LEU A 19 12.17 -11.97 -6.19
N LEU A 20 11.12 -11.84 -7.00
CA LEU A 20 10.70 -10.54 -7.55
C LEU A 20 10.25 -9.58 -6.46
N ILE A 21 9.45 -10.03 -5.49
CA ILE A 21 9.04 -9.19 -4.35
C ILE A 21 10.25 -8.81 -3.51
N THR A 22 11.14 -9.77 -3.22
CA THR A 22 12.35 -9.52 -2.44
C THR A 22 13.26 -8.51 -3.15
N ALA A 23 13.49 -8.67 -4.45
CA ALA A 23 14.27 -7.73 -5.24
C ALA A 23 13.62 -6.33 -5.27
N GLY A 24 12.30 -6.24 -5.50
CA GLY A 24 11.57 -4.97 -5.45
C GLY A 24 11.67 -4.29 -4.08
N SER A 25 11.54 -5.04 -2.99
CA SER A 25 11.66 -4.50 -1.64
C SER A 25 13.09 -4.07 -1.32
N LEU A 26 14.11 -4.80 -1.80
CA LEU A 26 15.51 -4.43 -1.61
C LEU A 26 15.86 -3.14 -2.35
N ILE A 27 15.47 -3.01 -3.61
CA ILE A 27 15.64 -1.79 -4.40
C ILE A 27 14.96 -0.61 -3.69
N SER A 28 13.72 -0.80 -3.22
CA SER A 28 12.99 0.23 -2.49
C SER A 28 13.69 0.66 -1.20
N ARG A 29 14.28 -0.29 -0.45
CA ARG A 29 15.04 0.00 0.76
C ARG A 29 16.33 0.77 0.46
N ILE A 30 17.08 0.37 -0.56
CA ILE A 30 18.29 1.07 -0.99
C ILE A 30 17.97 2.51 -1.36
N LEU A 31 16.97 2.74 -2.19
CA LEU A 31 16.52 4.09 -2.56
C LEU A 31 16.07 4.89 -1.33
N GLY A 32 15.37 4.25 -0.39
CA GLY A 32 14.89 4.88 0.85
C GLY A 32 16.01 5.32 1.78
N VAL A 33 17.14 4.56 1.84
CA VAL A 33 18.31 4.92 2.66
C VAL A 33 18.92 6.26 2.23
N PHE A 34 18.94 6.56 0.92
CA PHE A 34 19.49 7.82 0.40
C PHE A 34 18.52 8.98 0.51
N TYR A 35 17.23 8.75 0.68
CA TYR A 35 16.21 9.80 0.67
C TYR A 35 16.40 10.81 1.79
N ARG A 36 16.60 10.34 3.03
CA ARG A 36 16.77 11.19 4.21
C ARG A 36 18.08 11.98 4.21
N PRO A 37 19.27 11.38 3.98
CA PRO A 37 20.53 12.11 3.90
C PRO A 37 20.57 13.19 2.81
N VAL A 38 20.01 12.91 1.63
CA VAL A 38 19.96 13.89 0.54
C VAL A 38 19.01 15.05 0.89
N ALA A 39 17.87 14.78 1.51
CA ALA A 39 16.94 15.80 1.96
C ALA A 39 17.51 16.66 3.09
N GLN A 40 18.44 16.14 3.89
CA GLN A 40 19.11 16.88 4.97
C GLN A 40 19.96 18.05 4.43
N ILE A 41 20.48 17.96 3.22
CA ILE A 41 21.33 18.99 2.64
C ILE A 41 20.62 20.35 2.63
N PRO A 42 19.40 20.51 2.06
CA PRO A 42 18.69 21.79 2.11
C PRO A 42 17.92 22.03 3.40
N LEU A 43 17.40 20.96 4.08
CA LEU A 43 16.57 21.12 5.28
C LEU A 43 17.37 21.44 6.55
N GLY A 44 18.63 21.00 6.64
CA GLY A 44 19.39 21.07 7.88
C GLY A 44 18.79 20.18 8.99
N GLU A 45 19.26 20.37 10.21
CA GLU A 45 18.76 19.62 11.39
C GLU A 45 17.36 20.07 11.80
N ASP A 46 17.10 21.38 11.77
CA ASP A 46 15.80 21.94 12.15
C ASP A 46 14.67 21.48 11.21
N GLY A 47 14.90 21.47 9.91
CA GLY A 47 13.93 20.96 8.94
C GLY A 47 13.67 19.46 9.10
N LEU A 48 14.70 18.67 9.36
CA LEU A 48 14.54 17.24 9.66
C LEU A 48 13.81 16.97 10.98
N ALA A 49 13.97 17.85 11.96
CA ALA A 49 13.18 17.77 13.21
C ALA A 49 11.68 17.92 12.94
N MET A 50 11.29 18.76 11.97
CA MET A 50 9.89 18.95 11.57
C MET A 50 9.34 17.78 10.71
N VAL A 51 10.21 17.00 10.05
CA VAL A 51 9.80 15.82 9.24
C VAL A 51 9.36 14.66 10.12
N SER A 52 9.99 14.47 11.27
CA SER A 52 9.81 13.27 12.11
C SER A 52 8.44 13.17 12.80
N PRO A 53 7.86 14.25 13.38
CA PRO A 53 6.59 14.21 14.09
C PRO A 53 5.42 13.63 13.30
N PRO A 54 5.19 13.98 12.02
CA PRO A 54 4.11 13.38 11.23
C PRO A 54 4.29 11.89 10.94
N ASN A 55 5.53 11.43 10.82
CA ASN A 55 5.82 10.05 10.42
C ASN A 55 5.45 9.02 11.49
N ALA A 56 5.64 9.32 12.77
CA ALA A 56 5.39 8.37 13.85
C ALA A 56 3.91 7.90 13.89
N PRO A 57 2.89 8.78 14.00
CA PRO A 57 1.50 8.36 13.99
C PRO A 57 1.05 7.81 12.63
N TYR A 58 1.61 8.32 11.52
CA TYR A 58 1.37 7.76 10.19
C TYR A 58 1.81 6.30 10.10
N MET A 59 3.02 5.98 10.53
CA MET A 59 3.54 4.59 10.51
C MET A 59 2.73 3.67 11.42
N LEU A 60 2.22 4.15 12.54
CA LEU A 60 1.36 3.38 13.43
C LEU A 60 0.04 3.02 12.75
N ILE A 61 -0.61 3.97 12.08
CA ILE A 61 -1.83 3.72 11.30
C ILE A 61 -1.54 2.73 10.16
N LEU A 62 -0.41 2.89 9.46
CA LEU A 62 -0.03 1.95 8.41
C LEU A 62 0.23 0.54 8.94
N ALA A 63 0.90 0.40 10.08
CA ALA A 63 1.17 -0.92 10.66
C ALA A 63 -0.12 -1.67 10.98
N ILE A 64 -1.12 -0.97 11.51
CA ILE A 64 -2.44 -1.56 11.78
C ILE A 64 -3.18 -1.89 10.48
N SER A 65 -3.14 -0.99 9.50
CA SER A 65 -3.99 -1.07 8.30
C SER A 65 -3.39 -1.90 7.15
N SER A 66 -2.07 -2.05 7.05
CA SER A 66 -1.46 -2.59 5.84
C SER A 66 -0.91 -4.01 5.99
N THR A 67 -0.20 -4.31 7.08
CA THR A 67 0.58 -5.56 7.16
C THR A 67 -0.32 -6.78 7.32
N GLY A 68 -1.27 -6.74 8.25
CA GLY A 68 -2.20 -7.85 8.49
C GLY A 68 -3.21 -8.04 7.37
N LEU A 69 -3.79 -6.93 6.88
CA LEU A 69 -4.89 -6.95 5.91
C LEU A 69 -4.44 -7.42 4.52
N ASN A 70 -3.25 -7.03 4.07
CA ASN A 70 -2.70 -7.52 2.80
C ASN A 70 -2.54 -9.06 2.82
N VAL A 71 -1.98 -9.60 3.90
CA VAL A 71 -1.81 -11.05 4.07
C VAL A 71 -3.16 -11.74 4.16
N ALA A 72 -4.12 -11.20 4.91
CA ALA A 72 -5.45 -11.76 5.04
C ALA A 72 -6.18 -11.81 3.67
N VAL A 73 -6.22 -10.69 2.93
CA VAL A 73 -6.85 -10.66 1.60
C VAL A 73 -6.18 -11.65 0.65
N SER A 74 -4.85 -11.67 0.61
CA SER A 74 -4.08 -12.60 -0.25
C SER A 74 -4.38 -14.05 0.08
N ARG A 75 -4.41 -14.40 1.38
CA ARG A 75 -4.72 -15.76 1.86
C ARG A 75 -6.13 -16.17 1.48
N LEU A 76 -7.14 -15.34 1.77
CA LEU A 76 -8.54 -15.65 1.48
C LEU A 76 -8.80 -15.79 -0.02
N VAL A 77 -8.23 -14.90 -0.84
CA VAL A 77 -8.32 -15.01 -2.30
C VAL A 77 -7.68 -16.32 -2.78
N SER A 78 -6.46 -16.63 -2.32
CA SER A 78 -5.76 -17.87 -2.69
C SER A 78 -6.53 -19.12 -2.29
N GLN A 79 -7.11 -19.16 -1.08
CA GLN A 79 -7.94 -20.27 -0.62
C GLN A 79 -9.18 -20.50 -1.48
N ARG A 80 -9.89 -19.42 -1.84
CA ARG A 80 -11.08 -19.53 -2.70
C ARG A 80 -10.75 -19.94 -4.13
N LEU A 81 -9.65 -19.43 -4.68
CA LEU A 81 -9.16 -19.86 -5.99
C LEU A 81 -8.75 -21.34 -6.00
N ALA A 82 -8.13 -21.82 -4.92
CA ALA A 82 -7.69 -23.21 -4.82
C ALA A 82 -8.85 -24.22 -4.84
N VAL A 83 -9.99 -23.86 -4.25
CA VAL A 83 -11.20 -24.70 -4.27
C VAL A 83 -12.12 -24.45 -5.48
N GLY A 84 -11.75 -23.51 -6.36
CA GLY A 84 -12.53 -23.17 -7.55
C GLY A 84 -13.76 -22.28 -7.28
N ASP A 85 -13.84 -21.64 -6.11
CA ASP A 85 -14.88 -20.66 -5.78
C ASP A 85 -14.49 -19.26 -6.25
N LEU A 86 -14.59 -19.03 -7.56
CA LEU A 86 -14.24 -17.75 -8.18
C LEU A 86 -15.17 -16.60 -7.73
N ARG A 87 -16.45 -16.90 -7.48
CA ARG A 87 -17.41 -15.90 -6.99
C ARG A 87 -17.09 -15.46 -5.58
N GLY A 88 -16.76 -16.40 -4.70
CA GLY A 88 -16.32 -16.12 -3.33
C GLY A 88 -15.04 -15.29 -3.31
N ALA A 89 -14.04 -15.63 -4.13
CA ALA A 89 -12.81 -14.85 -4.28
C ALA A 89 -13.10 -13.41 -4.71
N ARG A 90 -13.97 -13.21 -5.72
CA ARG A 90 -14.40 -11.87 -6.18
C ARG A 90 -15.09 -11.08 -5.06
N ARG A 91 -15.91 -11.75 -4.25
CA ARG A 91 -16.61 -11.12 -3.13
C ARG A 91 -15.63 -10.68 -2.03
N VAL A 92 -14.66 -11.52 -1.68
CA VAL A 92 -13.59 -11.17 -0.74
C VAL A 92 -12.89 -9.88 -1.16
N VAL A 93 -12.43 -9.79 -2.40
CA VAL A 93 -11.74 -8.59 -2.91
C VAL A 93 -12.63 -7.36 -2.85
N ARG A 94 -13.89 -7.48 -3.31
CA ARG A 94 -14.84 -6.35 -3.31
C ARG A 94 -15.11 -5.86 -1.89
N LEU A 95 -15.39 -6.78 -0.97
CA LEU A 95 -15.67 -6.43 0.42
C LEU A 95 -14.46 -5.79 1.08
N SER A 96 -13.26 -6.38 0.92
CA SER A 96 -12.02 -5.82 1.44
C SER A 96 -11.76 -4.42 0.90
N SER A 97 -11.91 -4.22 -0.42
CA SER A 97 -11.73 -2.89 -1.03
C SER A 97 -12.72 -1.86 -0.48
N THR A 98 -13.98 -2.26 -0.24
CA THR A 98 -14.99 -1.36 0.31
C THR A 98 -14.69 -1.01 1.77
N VAL A 99 -14.42 -2.01 2.62
CA VAL A 99 -14.14 -1.80 4.05
C VAL A 99 -12.87 -0.99 4.24
N LEU A 100 -11.79 -1.35 3.52
CA LEU A 100 -10.52 -0.63 3.57
C LEU A 100 -10.64 0.78 2.99
N GLY A 101 -11.43 0.97 1.93
CA GLY A 101 -11.70 2.28 1.36
C GLY A 101 -12.45 3.19 2.34
N ILE A 102 -13.53 2.70 2.96
CA ILE A 102 -14.29 3.46 3.97
C ILE A 102 -13.38 3.77 5.18
N GLY A 103 -12.70 2.77 5.71
CA GLY A 103 -11.74 2.94 6.80
C GLY A 103 -10.64 3.94 6.45
N GLY A 104 -10.08 3.84 5.24
CA GLY A 104 -9.08 4.76 4.72
C GLY A 104 -9.57 6.22 4.67
N VAL A 105 -10.80 6.45 4.21
CA VAL A 105 -11.40 7.80 4.23
C VAL A 105 -11.54 8.31 5.66
N ILE A 106 -12.10 7.50 6.57
CA ILE A 106 -12.29 7.89 7.97
C ILE A 106 -10.95 8.22 8.63
N PHE A 107 -9.96 7.33 8.53
CA PHE A 107 -8.64 7.55 9.14
C PHE A 107 -7.88 8.70 8.50
N SER A 108 -7.98 8.89 7.17
CA SER A 108 -7.39 10.03 6.48
C SER A 108 -7.97 11.36 6.96
N LEU A 109 -9.29 11.45 7.08
CA LEU A 109 -9.96 12.64 7.60
C LEU A 109 -9.64 12.89 9.08
N LEU A 110 -9.70 11.85 9.91
CA LEU A 110 -9.33 11.96 11.34
C LEU A 110 -7.88 12.44 11.50
N PHE A 111 -6.95 11.90 10.70
CA PHE A 111 -5.55 12.30 10.71
C PHE A 111 -5.38 13.76 10.28
N ALA A 112 -6.08 14.20 9.23
CA ALA A 112 -6.06 15.58 8.77
C ALA A 112 -6.65 16.56 9.80
N PHE A 113 -7.80 16.23 10.42
CA PHE A 113 -8.42 17.08 11.46
C PHE A 113 -7.59 17.12 12.73
N ALA A 114 -6.96 16.01 13.12
CA ALA A 114 -6.10 15.94 14.29
C ALA A 114 -4.71 16.56 14.07
N ALA A 115 -4.31 16.86 12.82
CA ALA A 115 -2.99 17.36 12.47
C ALA A 115 -2.51 18.54 13.32
N PRO A 116 -3.26 19.65 13.49
CA PRO A 116 -2.80 20.77 14.28
C PRO A 116 -2.65 20.44 15.78
N TRP A 117 -3.50 19.57 16.30
CA TRP A 117 -3.43 19.10 17.68
C TRP A 117 -2.20 18.19 17.88
N MET A 118 -1.99 17.21 17.01
CA MET A 118 -0.84 16.31 17.08
C MET A 118 0.49 17.06 16.98
N ALA A 119 0.57 18.06 16.10
CA ALA A 119 1.76 18.88 15.91
C ALA A 119 2.08 19.67 17.19
N ARG A 120 1.07 20.26 17.86
CA ARG A 120 1.25 20.98 19.14
C ARG A 120 1.68 20.06 20.28
N VAL A 121 1.02 18.91 20.43
CA VAL A 121 1.34 17.93 21.50
C VAL A 121 2.76 17.40 21.37
N GLN A 122 3.26 17.26 20.15
CA GLN A 122 4.64 16.83 19.89
C GLN A 122 5.67 17.97 19.98
N GLY A 123 5.25 19.21 20.30
CA GLY A 123 6.14 20.36 20.42
C GLY A 123 6.58 21.00 19.10
N PHE A 124 5.99 20.59 17.97
CA PHE A 124 6.33 21.08 16.62
C PHE A 124 5.09 21.61 15.87
N PRO A 125 4.48 22.74 16.28
CA PRO A 125 3.30 23.28 15.60
C PRO A 125 3.54 23.55 14.11
N GLU A 126 4.76 23.90 13.75
CA GLU A 126 5.21 24.18 12.38
C GLU A 126 5.24 22.94 11.48
N ALA A 127 5.20 21.72 12.05
CA ALA A 127 5.10 20.47 11.32
C ALA A 127 3.68 20.15 10.81
N THR A 128 2.67 20.97 11.15
CA THR A 128 1.27 20.78 10.71
C THR A 128 1.13 20.53 9.20
N PRO A 129 1.80 21.27 8.29
CA PRO A 129 1.72 20.98 6.86
C PRO A 129 2.22 19.58 6.50
N GLY A 130 3.20 19.04 7.23
CA GLY A 130 3.70 17.67 7.05
C GLY A 130 2.67 16.61 7.39
N PHE A 131 1.87 16.80 8.46
CA PHE A 131 0.74 15.93 8.78
C PHE A 131 -0.32 15.95 7.69
N LEU A 132 -0.70 17.15 7.23
CA LEU A 132 -1.69 17.31 6.17
C LEU A 132 -1.22 16.68 4.85
N ALA A 133 0.07 16.76 4.56
CA ALA A 133 0.67 16.13 3.39
C ALA A 133 0.58 14.60 3.42
N LEU A 134 0.63 13.97 4.61
CA LEU A 134 0.52 12.51 4.77
C LEU A 134 -0.93 12.00 4.84
N ALA A 135 -1.89 12.85 5.19
CA ALA A 135 -3.27 12.43 5.38
C ALA A 135 -3.86 11.68 4.16
N PRO A 136 -3.73 12.18 2.90
CA PRO A 136 -4.26 11.45 1.74
C PRO A 136 -3.57 10.10 1.50
N ALA A 137 -2.31 9.95 1.92
CA ALA A 137 -1.57 8.70 1.75
C ALA A 137 -2.26 7.53 2.47
N ILE A 138 -2.91 7.77 3.62
CA ILE A 138 -3.62 6.75 4.38
C ILE A 138 -4.72 6.10 3.53
N LEU A 139 -5.56 6.91 2.88
CA LEU A 139 -6.59 6.41 1.98
C LEU A 139 -6.00 5.64 0.80
N MET A 140 -4.95 6.19 0.19
CA MET A 140 -4.33 5.59 -1.00
C MET A 140 -3.71 4.23 -0.68
N VAL A 141 -3.00 4.11 0.44
CA VAL A 141 -2.40 2.85 0.90
C VAL A 141 -3.47 1.79 1.18
N THR A 142 -4.58 2.15 1.82
CA THR A 142 -5.63 1.17 2.14
C THR A 142 -6.29 0.60 0.88
N LEU A 143 -6.50 1.42 -0.16
CA LEU A 143 -6.99 0.96 -1.45
C LEU A 143 -5.96 0.07 -2.17
N GLU A 144 -4.71 0.47 -2.15
CA GLU A 144 -3.60 -0.25 -2.77
C GLU A 144 -3.40 -1.64 -2.16
N VAL A 145 -3.46 -1.75 -0.82
CA VAL A 145 -3.32 -3.01 -0.07
C VAL A 145 -4.31 -4.07 -0.56
N SER A 146 -5.56 -3.71 -0.82
CA SER A 146 -6.57 -4.64 -1.32
C SER A 146 -6.23 -5.17 -2.73
N LEU A 147 -5.80 -4.31 -3.64
CA LEU A 147 -5.43 -4.69 -5.00
C LEU A 147 -4.13 -5.51 -5.03
N ARG A 148 -3.15 -5.16 -4.20
CA ARG A 148 -1.92 -5.95 -4.04
C ARG A 148 -2.22 -7.33 -3.48
N GLY A 149 -3.10 -7.41 -2.46
CA GLY A 149 -3.57 -8.67 -1.90
C GLY A 149 -4.25 -9.57 -2.94
N LEU A 150 -5.05 -9.01 -3.85
CA LEU A 150 -5.63 -9.72 -4.98
C LEU A 150 -4.54 -10.36 -5.86
N TYR A 151 -3.57 -9.58 -6.33
CA TYR A 151 -2.52 -10.09 -7.21
C TYR A 151 -1.62 -11.12 -6.52
N GLN A 152 -1.29 -10.91 -5.25
CA GLN A 152 -0.54 -11.88 -4.45
C GLN A 152 -1.35 -13.17 -4.24
N GLY A 153 -2.66 -13.07 -3.97
CA GLY A 153 -3.56 -14.22 -3.86
C GLY A 153 -3.69 -15.03 -5.14
N MET A 154 -3.57 -14.38 -6.31
CA MET A 154 -3.48 -15.03 -7.62
C MET A 154 -2.07 -15.56 -7.94
N GLN A 155 -1.11 -15.44 -7.04
CA GLN A 155 0.31 -15.77 -7.26
C GLN A 155 0.96 -14.94 -8.38
N GLN A 156 0.39 -13.80 -8.74
CA GLN A 156 0.94 -12.84 -9.69
C GLN A 156 1.74 -11.77 -8.95
N MET A 157 3.01 -12.06 -8.68
CA MET A 157 3.85 -11.20 -7.81
C MET A 157 4.38 -9.94 -8.51
N ARG A 158 4.41 -9.92 -9.86
CA ARG A 158 4.96 -8.80 -10.64
C ARG A 158 4.29 -7.45 -10.36
N PRO A 159 2.94 -7.33 -10.38
CA PRO A 159 2.29 -6.06 -10.09
C PRO A 159 2.64 -5.54 -8.69
N ALA A 160 2.62 -6.41 -7.67
CA ALA A 160 2.96 -6.03 -6.31
C ALA A 160 4.41 -5.54 -6.16
N ALA A 161 5.37 -6.22 -6.79
CA ALA A 161 6.78 -5.82 -6.75
C ALA A 161 7.02 -4.49 -7.47
N MET A 162 6.42 -4.30 -8.66
CA MET A 162 6.55 -3.05 -9.42
C MET A 162 5.92 -1.86 -8.71
N THR A 163 4.79 -2.06 -8.02
CA THR A 163 4.17 -1.01 -7.21
C THR A 163 5.14 -0.47 -6.17
N MET A 164 5.83 -1.35 -5.41
CA MET A 164 6.83 -0.95 -4.41
C MET A 164 7.96 -0.10 -5.00
N VAL A 165 8.44 -0.46 -6.19
CA VAL A 165 9.51 0.28 -6.86
C VAL A 165 9.01 1.65 -7.32
N ILE A 166 7.81 1.70 -7.94
CA ILE A 166 7.20 2.94 -8.42
C ILE A 166 6.91 3.91 -7.26
N GLU A 167 6.35 3.41 -6.15
CA GLU A 167 6.16 4.19 -4.93
C GLU A 167 7.46 4.83 -4.47
N GLN A 168 8.52 4.04 -4.39
CA GLN A 168 9.79 4.52 -3.88
C GLN A 168 10.47 5.52 -4.83
N LEU A 169 10.41 5.27 -6.13
CA LEU A 169 10.91 6.22 -7.13
C LEU A 169 10.13 7.54 -7.09
N GLY A 170 8.79 7.47 -7.02
CA GLY A 170 7.94 8.65 -6.89
C GLY A 170 8.27 9.46 -5.63
N ARG A 171 8.41 8.77 -4.48
CA ARG A 171 8.80 9.37 -3.21
C ARG A 171 10.13 10.10 -3.33
N VAL A 172 11.17 9.41 -3.83
CA VAL A 172 12.53 9.96 -3.90
C VAL A 172 12.59 11.12 -4.89
N ILE A 173 12.12 10.94 -6.11
CA ILE A 173 12.25 11.94 -7.16
C ILE A 173 11.41 13.19 -6.82
N ILE A 174 10.11 13.00 -6.57
CA ILE A 174 9.20 14.14 -6.38
C ILE A 174 9.36 14.74 -4.99
N GLY A 175 9.59 13.91 -3.98
CA GLY A 175 9.83 14.39 -2.62
C GLY A 175 11.11 15.23 -2.53
N LEU A 176 12.24 14.77 -3.09
CA LEU A 176 13.47 15.56 -3.12
C LEU A 176 13.31 16.83 -3.95
N ALA A 177 12.71 16.73 -5.14
CA ALA A 177 12.43 17.92 -5.94
C ALA A 177 11.63 18.96 -5.15
N GLY A 178 10.57 18.53 -4.45
CA GLY A 178 9.78 19.40 -3.59
C GLY A 178 10.60 20.00 -2.44
N VAL A 179 11.44 19.19 -1.78
CA VAL A 179 12.34 19.67 -0.71
C VAL A 179 13.27 20.75 -1.24
N PHE A 180 13.98 20.52 -2.34
CA PHE A 180 14.91 21.51 -2.90
C PHE A 180 14.21 22.79 -3.38
N LEU A 181 12.99 22.70 -3.90
CA LEU A 181 12.23 23.84 -4.40
C LEU A 181 11.55 24.66 -3.30
N LEU A 182 11.05 24.01 -2.24
CA LEU A 182 10.22 24.67 -1.23
C LEU A 182 11.00 25.10 0.02
N THR A 183 12.13 24.44 0.35
CA THR A 183 12.95 24.84 1.50
C THR A 183 13.44 26.30 1.42
N PRO A 184 13.87 26.85 0.24
CA PRO A 184 14.25 28.25 0.15
C PRO A 184 13.11 29.24 0.40
N ILE A 185 11.85 28.80 0.22
CA ILE A 185 10.67 29.62 0.48
C ILE A 185 10.33 29.63 1.96
N ALA A 186 10.22 28.43 2.55
CA ALA A 186 9.98 28.25 3.97
C ALA A 186 10.39 26.84 4.40
N LEU A 187 11.06 26.72 5.56
CA LEU A 187 11.61 25.47 6.07
C LEU A 187 10.50 24.42 6.33
N ASN A 188 9.37 24.86 6.90
CA ASN A 188 8.21 24.00 7.16
C ASN A 188 7.56 23.47 5.86
N LEU A 189 7.60 24.23 4.76
CA LEU A 189 7.13 23.76 3.45
C LEU A 189 8.09 22.73 2.86
N GLY A 190 9.40 22.92 3.03
CA GLY A 190 10.39 21.91 2.65
C GLY A 190 10.20 20.59 3.42
N ALA A 191 9.99 20.66 4.74
CA ALA A 191 9.68 19.50 5.57
C ALA A 191 8.34 18.84 5.17
N ALA A 192 7.32 19.63 4.83
CA ALA A 192 6.05 19.13 4.31
C ALA A 192 6.22 18.45 2.95
N ALA A 193 7.07 18.99 2.06
CA ALA A 193 7.37 18.39 0.76
C ALA A 193 8.04 17.02 0.90
N PHE A 194 8.92 16.86 1.88
CA PHE A 194 9.49 15.55 2.20
C PHE A 194 8.39 14.53 2.51
N ASN A 195 7.43 14.89 3.34
CA ASN A 195 6.30 14.02 3.69
C ASN A 195 5.32 13.86 2.50
N ALA A 196 5.09 14.90 1.71
CA ALA A 196 4.29 14.85 0.49
C ALA A 196 4.88 13.89 -0.56
N GLY A 197 6.21 13.76 -0.61
CA GLY A 197 6.88 12.77 -1.44
C GLY A 197 6.38 11.35 -1.18
N ASN A 198 6.11 11.00 0.09
CA ASN A 198 5.51 9.71 0.43
C ASN A 198 4.09 9.56 -0.17
N THR A 199 3.27 10.58 -0.04
CA THR A 199 1.89 10.59 -0.59
C THR A 199 1.88 10.46 -2.11
N VAL A 200 2.75 11.20 -2.78
CA VAL A 200 2.89 11.12 -4.25
C VAL A 200 3.43 9.76 -4.68
N GLY A 201 4.40 9.20 -3.95
CA GLY A 201 4.89 7.86 -4.21
C GLY A 201 3.78 6.83 -4.16
N VAL A 202 3.01 6.80 -3.08
CA VAL A 202 1.85 5.89 -2.92
C VAL A 202 0.79 6.15 -3.98
N PHE A 203 0.53 7.41 -4.34
CA PHE A 203 -0.40 7.74 -5.42
C PHE A 203 0.02 7.13 -6.76
N LEU A 204 1.30 7.23 -7.13
CA LEU A 204 1.83 6.61 -8.35
C LEU A 204 1.75 5.08 -8.31
N GLY A 205 2.02 4.47 -7.16
CA GLY A 205 1.84 3.04 -6.93
C GLY A 205 0.39 2.61 -7.13
N LEU A 206 -0.55 3.35 -6.52
CA LEU A 206 -1.99 3.10 -6.66
C LEU A 206 -2.43 3.24 -8.12
N VAL A 207 -2.03 4.31 -8.80
CA VAL A 207 -2.34 4.52 -10.24
C VAL A 207 -1.84 3.35 -11.07
N TYR A 208 -0.62 2.89 -10.83
CA TYR A 208 -0.05 1.75 -11.52
C TYR A 208 -0.85 0.46 -11.30
N VAL A 209 -1.15 0.10 -10.04
CA VAL A 209 -1.88 -1.14 -9.75
C VAL A 209 -3.32 -1.10 -10.25
N VAL A 210 -3.98 0.07 -10.20
CA VAL A 210 -5.30 0.29 -10.78
C VAL A 210 -5.25 0.18 -12.30
N TYR A 211 -4.24 0.76 -12.96
CA TYR A 211 -4.04 0.62 -14.40
C TYR A 211 -3.92 -0.84 -14.83
N ILE A 212 -3.07 -1.62 -14.15
CA ILE A 212 -2.93 -3.05 -14.41
C ILE A 212 -4.25 -3.79 -14.18
N TYR A 213 -4.96 -3.48 -13.08
CA TYR A 213 -6.28 -4.07 -12.78
C TYR A 213 -7.32 -3.78 -13.88
N MET A 214 -7.36 -2.55 -14.39
CA MET A 214 -8.28 -2.16 -15.47
C MET A 214 -7.91 -2.80 -16.81
N ARG A 215 -6.61 -2.96 -17.09
CA ARG A 215 -6.10 -3.58 -18.31
C ARG A 215 -6.36 -5.08 -18.33
N ASP A 216 -5.95 -5.77 -17.27
CA ASP A 216 -5.98 -7.23 -17.21
C ASP A 216 -7.35 -7.77 -16.82
N ARG A 217 -8.19 -6.95 -16.18
CA ARG A 217 -9.54 -7.28 -15.70
C ARG A 217 -9.62 -8.68 -15.08
N PRO A 218 -8.78 -9.00 -14.09
CA PRO A 218 -8.58 -10.38 -13.62
C PRO A 218 -9.86 -11.04 -13.11
N MET A 219 -10.81 -10.26 -12.62
CA MET A 219 -12.08 -10.78 -12.09
C MET A 219 -13.23 -10.79 -13.10
N LYS A 220 -12.99 -10.49 -14.39
CA LYS A 220 -14.06 -10.42 -15.40
C LYS A 220 -14.81 -11.75 -15.54
N ASN A 221 -14.06 -12.84 -15.53
CA ASN A 221 -14.58 -14.20 -15.74
C ASN A 221 -14.80 -14.98 -14.42
N TRP A 222 -14.74 -14.31 -13.28
CA TRP A 222 -14.96 -14.94 -11.97
C TRP A 222 -16.45 -15.07 -11.67
N THR A 223 -17.11 -15.97 -12.42
CA THR A 223 -18.56 -16.20 -12.36
C THR A 223 -18.93 -17.63 -11.99
N THR A 224 -17.94 -18.53 -11.92
CA THR A 224 -18.17 -19.96 -11.71
C THR A 224 -17.78 -20.39 -10.29
N VAL A 225 -18.42 -21.47 -9.84
CA VAL A 225 -18.08 -22.20 -8.63
C VAL A 225 -17.94 -23.67 -9.02
N ALA A 226 -16.89 -24.32 -8.56
CA ALA A 226 -16.67 -25.73 -8.87
C ALA A 226 -17.80 -26.61 -8.29
N PRO A 227 -18.17 -27.71 -8.95
CA PRO A 227 -19.20 -28.61 -8.45
C PRO A 227 -18.87 -29.12 -7.04
N GLY A 228 -19.87 -29.11 -6.14
CA GLY A 228 -19.71 -29.57 -4.75
C GLY A 228 -19.02 -28.58 -3.80
N VAL A 229 -18.66 -27.39 -4.27
CA VAL A 229 -18.06 -26.34 -3.44
C VAL A 229 -19.13 -25.37 -2.93
N GLU A 230 -19.15 -25.16 -1.62
CA GLU A 230 -19.99 -24.10 -1.02
C GLU A 230 -19.33 -22.74 -1.27
N SER A 231 -20.07 -21.88 -1.99
CA SER A 231 -19.54 -20.55 -2.35
C SER A 231 -19.71 -19.56 -1.21
N TRP A 232 -18.67 -18.80 -0.93
CA TRP A 232 -18.70 -17.68 0.01
C TRP A 232 -19.52 -16.49 -0.51
N GLU A 233 -20.05 -16.56 -1.73
CA GLU A 233 -20.98 -15.57 -2.23
C GLU A 233 -22.23 -15.45 -1.35
N LYS A 234 -22.64 -16.54 -0.71
CA LYS A 234 -23.84 -16.62 0.15
C LYS A 234 -23.58 -16.24 1.61
N LEU A 235 -22.33 -16.20 2.06
CA LEU A 235 -22.01 -15.81 3.44
C LEU A 235 -22.41 -14.37 3.73
N SER A 236 -22.88 -14.08 4.94
CA SER A 236 -23.15 -12.71 5.34
C SER A 236 -21.85 -11.88 5.37
N THR A 237 -21.97 -10.55 5.20
CA THR A 237 -20.80 -9.64 5.29
C THR A 237 -20.09 -9.76 6.62
N TRP A 238 -20.84 -10.01 7.71
CA TRP A 238 -20.30 -10.18 9.07
C TRP A 238 -19.47 -11.47 9.21
N GLN A 239 -19.91 -12.56 8.62
CA GLN A 239 -19.16 -13.83 8.61
C GLN A 239 -17.84 -13.70 7.85
N LEU A 240 -17.86 -13.01 6.68
CA LEU A 240 -16.63 -12.75 5.93
C LEU A 240 -15.66 -11.81 6.66
N MET A 241 -16.17 -10.79 7.37
CA MET A 241 -15.32 -9.88 8.16
C MET A 241 -14.65 -10.58 9.35
N ARG A 242 -15.24 -11.65 9.86
CA ARG A 242 -14.64 -12.46 10.93
C ARG A 242 -13.47 -13.32 10.44
N GLU A 243 -13.40 -13.62 9.16
CA GLU A 243 -12.32 -14.38 8.52
C GLU A 243 -11.16 -13.50 8.05
N ILE A 244 -11.39 -12.17 7.87
CA ILE A 244 -10.39 -11.14 7.55
C ILE A 244 -9.70 -10.66 8.82
#